data_241575d56442d56bb1b52fd8809c7ad0
#
_entry.id   241575d56442d56bb1b52fd8809c7ad0
#
_cell.length_a   1.000
_cell.length_b   1.000
_cell.length_c   1.000
_cell.angle_alpha   90.00
_cell.angle_beta   90.00
_cell.angle_gamma   90.00
#
_symmetry.space_group_name_H-M   'P 1'
#
loop_
_entity.id
_entity.type
_entity.pdbx_description
1 polymer ?
#
loop_
_entity_poly.entity_id
_entity_poly.type
_entity_poly.pdbx_seq_one_letter_code
_entity_poly.pdbx_strand_id
1 'polypeptide(L)'
;MKIAIVGAGPRGLSAAERVIEWARKTEINVQLTLFDPYGPGGKIWRAEQPNYLLMNTVISQVTLFTDESFSGEGPIVKGPTLYEWTQTEAAQYIQQQQPYNYLELLKECHRLGPNDHCSRAFYGMYQKWFYTYLATRCNEQTSLTFFKEPVTAVRAGEDNYYVYTQSIEFTADKVILALGHQENELTSVEQELADYAKEYRLFYSSPKNAADALLALANIPAKQPVVLKGLGLAFFDYLSALTIGRGGVFSRQNGRLRYETSGREPIIIAGSGRGFPSHPRGINQKGYGEAYQPVFLTETYLAECRK
;
A
#
# COMPACT_ATOMS: atom_id res chain seq x y z
N MET A 1 -20.09 21.00 7.55
CA MET A 1 -18.63 21.13 7.41
C MET A 1 -18.17 20.37 6.18
N LYS A 2 -17.34 20.98 5.32
CA LYS A 2 -16.74 20.35 4.15
C LYS A 2 -15.31 19.94 4.45
N ILE A 3 -14.98 18.67 4.28
CA ILE A 3 -13.63 18.15 4.53
C ILE A 3 -13.08 17.52 3.26
N ALA A 4 -11.89 17.93 2.85
CA ALA A 4 -11.15 17.31 1.75
C ALA A 4 -10.05 16.39 2.29
N ILE A 5 -9.94 15.18 1.75
CA ILE A 5 -8.82 14.26 2.01
C ILE A 5 -8.04 14.09 0.70
N VAL A 6 -6.79 14.48 0.70
CA VAL A 6 -5.88 14.33 -0.45
C VAL A 6 -5.05 13.07 -0.26
N GLY A 7 -5.36 12.06 -1.07
CA GLY A 7 -4.82 10.71 -0.98
C GLY A 7 -5.81 9.71 -0.37
N ALA A 8 -6.12 8.65 -1.11
CA ALA A 8 -7.06 7.59 -0.70
C ALA A 8 -6.37 6.23 -0.46
N GLY A 9 -5.10 6.27 -0.09
CA GLY A 9 -4.40 5.11 0.46
C GLY A 9 -4.91 4.75 1.86
N PRO A 10 -4.31 3.76 2.54
CA PRO A 10 -4.77 3.28 3.86
C PRO A 10 -4.98 4.39 4.89
N ARG A 11 -4.08 5.40 4.92
CA ARG A 11 -4.19 6.54 5.84
C ARG A 11 -5.36 7.44 5.52
N GLY A 12 -5.58 7.74 4.23
CA GLY A 12 -6.72 8.55 3.80
C GLY A 12 -8.06 7.86 4.07
N LEU A 13 -8.13 6.56 3.79
CA LEU A 13 -9.32 5.75 4.07
C LEU A 13 -9.59 5.62 5.58
N SER A 14 -8.55 5.44 6.40
CA SER A 14 -8.68 5.42 7.86
C SER A 14 -9.15 6.78 8.40
N ALA A 15 -8.61 7.89 7.87
CA ALA A 15 -9.08 9.22 8.24
C ALA A 15 -10.55 9.44 7.84
N ALA A 16 -10.95 8.97 6.65
CA ALA A 16 -12.34 9.05 6.19
C ALA A 16 -13.29 8.30 7.12
N GLU A 17 -12.91 7.09 7.53
CA GLU A 17 -13.66 6.28 8.47
C GLU A 17 -13.85 7.03 9.81
N ARG A 18 -12.76 7.55 10.37
CA ARG A 18 -12.82 8.32 11.62
C ARG A 18 -13.75 9.54 11.50
N VAL A 19 -13.64 10.28 10.41
CA VAL A 19 -14.51 11.46 10.18
C VAL A 19 -15.98 11.05 10.10
N ILE A 20 -16.31 10.01 9.33
CA ILE A 20 -17.69 9.52 9.16
C ILE A 20 -18.26 9.06 10.51
N GLU A 21 -17.54 8.25 11.27
CA GLU A 21 -18.05 7.68 12.51
C GLU A 21 -18.14 8.72 13.64
N TRP A 22 -17.23 9.70 13.67
CA TRP A 22 -17.36 10.84 14.57
C TRP A 22 -18.57 11.71 14.21
N ALA A 23 -18.77 12.02 12.92
CA ALA A 23 -19.91 12.81 12.46
C ALA A 23 -21.25 12.13 12.84
N ARG A 24 -21.31 10.80 12.68
CA ARG A 24 -22.47 9.98 13.09
C ARG A 24 -22.71 10.03 14.61
N LYS A 25 -21.65 9.92 15.41
CA LYS A 25 -21.74 9.96 16.88
C LYS A 25 -22.17 11.34 17.41
N THR A 26 -21.73 12.39 16.76
CA THR A 26 -21.96 13.79 17.20
C THR A 26 -23.09 14.48 16.44
N GLU A 27 -23.72 13.79 15.48
CA GLU A 27 -24.81 14.30 14.64
C GLU A 27 -24.45 15.59 13.86
N ILE A 28 -23.15 15.74 13.53
CA ILE A 28 -22.65 16.88 12.78
C ILE A 28 -22.74 16.61 11.28
N ASN A 29 -23.27 17.58 10.53
CA ASN A 29 -23.31 17.51 9.07
C ASN A 29 -21.90 17.63 8.48
N VAL A 30 -21.45 16.57 7.76
CA VAL A 30 -20.15 16.52 7.10
C VAL A 30 -20.28 16.10 5.64
N GLN A 31 -19.70 16.89 4.75
CA GLN A 31 -19.46 16.54 3.35
C GLN A 31 -18.00 16.18 3.19
N LEU A 32 -17.71 14.89 3.03
CA LEU A 32 -16.35 14.38 2.89
C LEU A 32 -16.03 14.12 1.42
N THR A 33 -14.92 14.67 0.96
CA THR A 33 -14.45 14.49 -0.42
C THR A 33 -13.04 13.96 -0.43
N LEU A 34 -12.84 12.82 -1.11
CA LEU A 34 -11.54 12.19 -1.31
C LEU A 34 -11.02 12.47 -2.72
N PHE A 35 -9.72 12.73 -2.82
CA PHE A 35 -9.01 12.95 -4.08
C PHE A 35 -7.85 11.98 -4.19
N ASP A 36 -7.81 11.14 -5.23
CA ASP A 36 -6.66 10.28 -5.53
C ASP A 36 -6.72 9.83 -7.02
N PRO A 37 -5.65 10.02 -7.82
CA PRO A 37 -5.67 9.66 -9.23
C PRO A 37 -5.72 8.15 -9.49
N TYR A 38 -5.38 7.33 -8.49
CA TYR A 38 -5.36 5.87 -8.60
C TYR A 38 -6.62 5.20 -8.05
N GLY A 39 -7.48 5.95 -7.35
CA GLY A 39 -8.66 5.41 -6.67
C GLY A 39 -8.37 4.91 -5.26
N PRO A 40 -9.38 4.31 -4.58
CA PRO A 40 -9.20 3.73 -3.24
C PRO A 40 -8.08 2.69 -3.24
N GLY A 41 -7.12 2.83 -2.30
CA GLY A 41 -5.86 2.11 -2.26
C GLY A 41 -4.66 2.98 -2.63
N GLY A 42 -4.86 4.04 -3.42
CA GLY A 42 -3.80 4.96 -3.82
C GLY A 42 -2.73 4.30 -4.71
N LYS A 43 -1.62 5.02 -4.90
CA LYS A 43 -0.54 4.63 -5.83
C LYS A 43 0.08 3.26 -5.53
N ILE A 44 0.28 2.94 -4.25
CA ILE A 44 1.05 1.74 -3.84
C ILE A 44 0.21 0.46 -3.88
N TRP A 45 -1.07 0.56 -3.57
CA TRP A 45 -1.97 -0.59 -3.40
C TRP A 45 -2.98 -0.70 -4.55
N ARG A 46 -2.54 -0.35 -5.76
CA ARG A 46 -3.36 -0.52 -6.97
C ARG A 46 -3.75 -1.99 -7.15
N ALA A 47 -5.02 -2.25 -7.38
CA ALA A 47 -5.48 -3.61 -7.71
C ALA A 47 -4.96 -4.07 -9.09
N GLU A 48 -4.59 -3.12 -9.93
CA GLU A 48 -4.08 -3.32 -11.29
C GLU A 48 -2.53 -3.41 -11.30
N GLN A 49 -1.96 -4.32 -10.51
CA GLN A 49 -0.51 -4.60 -10.49
C GLN A 49 -0.26 -6.11 -10.39
N PRO A 50 0.94 -6.59 -10.74
CA PRO A 50 1.24 -8.00 -10.69
C PRO A 50 1.16 -8.60 -9.28
N ASN A 51 0.72 -9.84 -9.18
CA ASN A 51 0.56 -10.57 -7.92
C ASN A 51 1.88 -10.99 -7.25
N TYR A 52 3.00 -10.91 -7.96
CA TYR A 52 4.33 -11.16 -7.37
C TYR A 52 4.87 -9.99 -6.55
N LEU A 53 4.23 -8.82 -6.61
CA LEU A 53 4.54 -7.69 -5.72
C LEU A 53 3.78 -7.88 -4.40
N LEU A 54 4.46 -8.38 -3.39
CA LEU A 54 3.87 -8.74 -2.12
C LEU A 54 3.87 -7.57 -1.13
N MET A 55 2.96 -7.61 -0.18
CA MET A 55 3.06 -6.78 1.03
C MET A 55 3.97 -7.48 2.07
N ASN A 56 4.54 -6.69 2.98
CA ASN A 56 5.50 -7.18 3.98
C ASN A 56 4.90 -7.46 5.36
N THR A 57 3.57 -7.48 5.47
CA THR A 57 2.84 -7.77 6.70
C THR A 57 1.92 -8.97 6.46
N VAL A 58 1.84 -9.88 7.43
CA VAL A 58 0.92 -11.02 7.36
C VAL A 58 -0.53 -10.54 7.43
N ILE A 59 -1.42 -11.21 6.67
CA ILE A 59 -2.78 -10.71 6.46
C ILE A 59 -3.67 -10.73 7.71
N SER A 60 -3.36 -11.57 8.69
CA SER A 60 -4.06 -11.56 9.99
C SER A 60 -3.79 -10.31 10.84
N GLN A 61 -2.73 -9.55 10.54
CA GLN A 61 -2.37 -8.34 11.27
C GLN A 61 -2.75 -7.05 10.54
N VAL A 62 -3.54 -7.14 9.48
CA VAL A 62 -3.93 -5.99 8.66
C VAL A 62 -5.43 -5.77 8.77
N THR A 63 -5.80 -4.57 9.19
CA THR A 63 -7.20 -4.10 9.18
C THR A 63 -7.26 -2.61 8.92
N LEU A 64 -8.41 -2.14 8.47
CA LEU A 64 -8.79 -0.72 8.38
C LEU A 64 -9.87 -0.36 9.42
N PHE A 65 -10.21 -1.30 10.28
CA PHE A 65 -11.19 -1.14 11.36
C PHE A 65 -10.51 -0.92 12.70
N THR A 66 -11.28 -0.47 13.67
CA THR A 66 -10.85 -0.31 15.06
C THR A 66 -11.47 -1.40 15.95
N ASP A 67 -10.80 -1.73 17.03
CA ASP A 67 -11.28 -2.61 18.09
C ASP A 67 -10.91 -2.06 19.47
N GLU A 68 -11.11 -2.85 20.52
CA GLU A 68 -10.82 -2.45 21.90
C GLU A 68 -9.33 -2.21 22.20
N SER A 69 -8.42 -2.64 21.32
CA SER A 69 -6.99 -2.32 21.43
C SER A 69 -6.66 -0.89 20.98
N PHE A 70 -7.61 -0.20 20.33
CA PHE A 70 -7.44 1.16 19.90
C PHE A 70 -7.41 2.12 21.09
N SER A 71 -6.26 2.73 21.34
CA SER A 71 -6.04 3.65 22.46
C SER A 71 -6.44 5.10 22.18
N GLY A 72 -6.92 5.41 20.97
CA GLY A 72 -7.38 6.73 20.58
C GLY A 72 -8.80 7.03 21.05
N GLU A 73 -9.19 8.29 20.93
CA GLU A 73 -10.58 8.72 21.19
C GLU A 73 -11.47 8.38 19.99
N GLY A 74 -12.75 8.11 20.26
CA GLY A 74 -13.78 7.97 19.23
C GLY A 74 -14.50 6.65 19.24
N PRO A 75 -15.48 6.49 18.34
CA PRO A 75 -16.24 5.24 18.24
C PRO A 75 -15.36 4.08 17.80
N ILE A 76 -15.54 2.92 18.41
CA ILE A 76 -14.94 1.66 17.92
C ILE A 76 -15.87 1.10 16.86
N VAL A 77 -15.28 0.79 15.70
CA VAL A 77 -15.97 0.21 14.54
C VAL A 77 -15.31 -1.11 14.18
N LYS A 78 -15.90 -2.20 14.65
CA LYS A 78 -15.42 -3.54 14.38
C LYS A 78 -15.69 -3.95 12.94
N GLY A 79 -14.74 -4.64 12.35
CA GLY A 79 -14.86 -5.23 11.04
C GLY A 79 -13.74 -6.23 10.78
N PRO A 80 -13.77 -6.92 9.64
CA PRO A 80 -12.84 -7.99 9.37
C PRO A 80 -11.41 -7.49 9.17
N THR A 81 -10.45 -8.23 9.72
CA THR A 81 -9.06 -8.19 9.25
C THR A 81 -9.00 -8.60 7.78
N LEU A 82 -7.88 -8.35 7.14
CA LEU A 82 -7.69 -8.79 5.75
C LEU A 82 -7.84 -10.32 5.62
N TYR A 83 -7.39 -11.09 6.63
CA TYR A 83 -7.60 -12.54 6.65
C TYR A 83 -9.07 -12.93 6.79
N GLU A 84 -9.78 -12.36 7.76
CA GLU A 84 -11.21 -12.64 7.96
C GLU A 84 -12.04 -12.25 6.74
N TRP A 85 -11.67 -11.17 6.05
CA TRP A 85 -12.28 -10.77 4.79
C TRP A 85 -12.11 -11.84 3.70
N THR A 86 -10.95 -12.52 3.62
CA THR A 86 -10.77 -13.65 2.69
C THR A 86 -11.73 -14.81 2.97
N GLN A 87 -12.13 -15.00 4.22
CA GLN A 87 -13.03 -16.08 4.63
C GLN A 87 -14.52 -15.74 4.47
N THR A 88 -14.84 -14.48 4.21
CA THR A 88 -16.22 -13.99 4.17
C THR A 88 -16.60 -13.40 2.82
N GLU A 89 -16.19 -12.18 2.53
CA GLU A 89 -16.72 -11.36 1.43
C GLU A 89 -15.79 -11.24 0.22
N ALA A 90 -14.48 -11.54 0.38
CA ALA A 90 -13.46 -11.25 -0.62
C ALA A 90 -13.76 -11.90 -1.98
N ALA A 91 -14.07 -13.21 -1.99
CA ALA A 91 -14.31 -13.93 -3.24
C ALA A 91 -15.52 -13.36 -4.01
N GLN A 92 -16.61 -13.10 -3.29
CA GLN A 92 -17.80 -12.50 -3.89
C GLN A 92 -17.52 -11.09 -4.43
N TYR A 93 -16.83 -10.25 -3.65
CA TYR A 93 -16.49 -8.89 -4.06
C TYR A 93 -15.59 -8.87 -5.29
N ILE A 94 -14.55 -9.73 -5.33
CA ILE A 94 -13.64 -9.84 -6.48
C ILE A 94 -14.39 -10.30 -7.73
N GLN A 95 -15.33 -11.26 -7.60
CA GLN A 95 -16.18 -11.73 -8.70
C GLN A 95 -17.10 -10.63 -9.23
N GLN A 96 -17.66 -9.80 -8.37
CA GLN A 96 -18.51 -8.68 -8.76
C GLN A 96 -17.75 -7.56 -9.47
N GLN A 97 -16.54 -7.25 -8.99
CA GLN A 97 -15.72 -6.17 -9.56
C GLN A 97 -15.01 -6.55 -10.85
N GLN A 98 -14.74 -7.84 -11.06
CA GLN A 98 -14.08 -8.41 -12.25
C GLN A 98 -12.85 -7.60 -12.73
N PRO A 99 -11.85 -7.32 -11.86
CA PRO A 99 -10.61 -6.69 -12.31
C PRO A 99 -9.94 -7.59 -13.37
N TYR A 100 -9.05 -7.03 -14.22
CA TYR A 100 -8.42 -7.80 -15.31
C TYR A 100 -7.68 -9.07 -14.83
N ASN A 101 -7.21 -9.09 -13.57
CA ASN A 101 -6.50 -10.19 -12.91
C ASN A 101 -7.40 -10.96 -11.91
N TYR A 102 -8.72 -10.92 -12.09
CA TYR A 102 -9.66 -11.46 -11.10
C TYR A 102 -9.48 -12.96 -10.82
N LEU A 103 -9.08 -13.76 -11.81
CA LEU A 103 -8.84 -15.20 -11.62
C LEU A 103 -7.63 -15.46 -10.73
N GLU A 104 -6.56 -14.69 -10.88
CA GLU A 104 -5.39 -14.77 -10.02
C GLU A 104 -5.73 -14.33 -8.60
N LEU A 105 -6.51 -13.26 -8.44
CA LEU A 105 -6.95 -12.78 -7.13
C LEU A 105 -7.87 -13.79 -6.43
N LEU A 106 -8.76 -14.48 -7.16
CA LEU A 106 -9.58 -15.54 -6.58
C LEU A 106 -8.74 -16.74 -6.13
N LYS A 107 -7.78 -17.17 -6.95
CA LYS A 107 -6.83 -18.23 -6.56
C LYS A 107 -6.03 -17.84 -5.32
N GLU A 108 -5.59 -16.59 -5.27
CA GLU A 108 -4.89 -16.04 -4.11
C GLU A 108 -5.79 -16.05 -2.87
N CYS A 109 -7.03 -15.57 -2.97
CA CYS A 109 -8.02 -15.56 -1.90
C CYS A 109 -8.19 -16.94 -1.25
N HIS A 110 -8.34 -17.99 -2.05
CA HIS A 110 -8.54 -19.35 -1.56
C HIS A 110 -7.29 -20.00 -0.96
N ARG A 111 -6.10 -19.49 -1.31
CA ARG A 111 -4.80 -20.05 -0.85
C ARG A 111 -4.31 -19.42 0.45
N LEU A 112 -4.71 -18.19 0.73
CA LEU A 112 -4.13 -17.39 1.82
C LEU A 112 -4.51 -17.93 3.19
N GLY A 113 -3.49 -18.28 3.98
CA GLY A 113 -3.59 -18.53 5.42
C GLY A 113 -3.25 -17.30 6.26
N PRO A 114 -3.52 -17.33 7.58
CA PRO A 114 -3.39 -16.15 8.45
C PRO A 114 -1.97 -15.57 8.52
N ASN A 115 -0.95 -16.40 8.33
CA ASN A 115 0.46 -16.00 8.34
C ASN A 115 1.05 -15.74 6.94
N ASP A 116 0.23 -15.76 5.90
CA ASP A 116 0.69 -15.49 4.56
C ASP A 116 0.76 -13.99 4.27
N HIS A 117 1.59 -13.66 3.30
CA HIS A 117 1.70 -12.34 2.70
C HIS A 117 0.91 -12.33 1.39
N CYS A 118 -0.07 -11.46 1.27
CA CYS A 118 -0.79 -11.31 0.03
C CYS A 118 -0.08 -10.35 -0.94
N SER A 119 -0.52 -10.39 -2.19
CA SER A 119 -0.11 -9.39 -3.17
C SER A 119 -0.64 -7.99 -2.81
N ARG A 120 0.08 -6.96 -3.26
CA ARG A 120 -0.39 -5.57 -3.13
C ARG A 120 -1.71 -5.35 -3.88
N ALA A 121 -1.91 -6.05 -4.99
CA ALA A 121 -3.16 -6.04 -5.73
C ALA A 121 -4.33 -6.56 -4.89
N PHE A 122 -4.14 -7.64 -4.16
CA PHE A 122 -5.15 -8.22 -3.28
C PHE A 122 -5.52 -7.27 -2.14
N TYR A 123 -4.52 -6.67 -1.47
CA TYR A 123 -4.77 -5.65 -0.45
C TYR A 123 -5.46 -4.40 -1.04
N GLY A 124 -5.17 -4.06 -2.29
CA GLY A 124 -5.89 -3.01 -3.02
C GLY A 124 -7.38 -3.30 -3.17
N MET A 125 -7.75 -4.57 -3.42
CA MET A 125 -9.16 -4.98 -3.46
C MET A 125 -9.85 -4.83 -2.10
N TYR A 126 -9.17 -5.17 -1.00
CA TYR A 126 -9.69 -4.94 0.35
C TYR A 126 -9.93 -3.44 0.62
N GLN A 127 -9.04 -2.56 0.17
CA GLN A 127 -9.21 -1.11 0.31
C GLN A 127 -10.35 -0.57 -0.55
N LYS A 128 -10.55 -1.08 -1.77
CA LYS A 128 -11.70 -0.76 -2.61
C LYS A 128 -13.01 -1.22 -1.97
N TRP A 129 -13.02 -2.42 -1.41
CA TRP A 129 -14.15 -2.93 -0.64
C TRP A 129 -14.43 -2.06 0.60
N PHE A 130 -13.40 -1.69 1.35
CA PHE A 130 -13.54 -0.82 2.51
C PHE A 130 -14.11 0.55 2.15
N TYR A 131 -13.70 1.14 1.02
CA TYR A 131 -14.31 2.37 0.52
C TYR A 131 -15.83 2.20 0.25
N THR A 132 -16.23 1.08 -0.37
CA THR A 132 -17.67 0.77 -0.55
C THR A 132 -18.40 0.62 0.79
N TYR A 133 -17.76 -0.01 1.76
CA TYR A 133 -18.28 -0.08 3.13
C TYR A 133 -18.47 1.32 3.71
N LEU A 134 -17.50 2.22 3.60
CA LEU A 134 -17.64 3.61 4.09
C LEU A 134 -18.82 4.34 3.45
N ALA A 135 -19.07 4.13 2.16
CA ALA A 135 -20.22 4.70 1.48
C ALA A 135 -21.56 4.22 2.09
N THR A 136 -21.63 2.97 2.55
CA THR A 136 -22.84 2.46 3.27
C THR A 136 -23.01 3.04 4.66
N ARG A 137 -21.94 3.61 5.23
CA ARG A 137 -21.98 4.27 6.55
C ARG A 137 -22.50 5.70 6.48
N CYS A 138 -22.54 6.29 5.29
CA CYS A 138 -23.09 7.64 5.09
C CYS A 138 -24.62 7.64 5.25
N ASN A 139 -25.17 8.79 5.66
CA ASN A 139 -26.59 9.02 5.89
C ASN A 139 -26.97 10.43 5.41
N GLU A 140 -28.14 10.95 5.80
CA GLU A 140 -28.57 12.31 5.43
C GLU A 140 -27.62 13.42 5.92
N GLN A 141 -26.88 13.18 7.01
CA GLN A 141 -25.95 14.15 7.60
C GLN A 141 -24.53 14.01 7.08
N THR A 142 -24.15 12.82 6.54
CA THR A 142 -22.80 12.54 6.07
C THR A 142 -22.81 12.09 4.63
N SER A 143 -22.04 12.76 3.77
CA SER A 143 -21.83 12.36 2.39
C SER A 143 -20.38 12.06 2.10
N LEU A 144 -20.15 11.11 1.21
CA LEU A 144 -18.80 10.70 0.75
C LEU A 144 -18.75 10.81 -0.78
N THR A 145 -17.86 11.67 -1.26
CA THR A 145 -17.63 11.87 -2.70
C THR A 145 -16.18 11.53 -3.04
N PHE A 146 -15.95 11.00 -4.22
CA PHE A 146 -14.62 10.64 -4.70
C PHE A 146 -14.31 11.29 -6.04
N PHE A 147 -13.16 11.97 -6.13
CA PHE A 147 -12.62 12.48 -7.39
C PHE A 147 -11.33 11.71 -7.74
N LYS A 148 -11.38 11.00 -8.87
CA LYS A 148 -10.22 10.25 -9.38
C LYS A 148 -9.28 11.17 -10.14
N GLU A 149 -8.78 12.19 -9.44
CA GLU A 149 -7.90 13.22 -9.99
C GLU A 149 -6.77 13.56 -9.01
N PRO A 150 -5.58 13.94 -9.52
CA PRO A 150 -4.51 14.46 -8.68
C PRO A 150 -4.85 15.88 -8.21
N VAL A 151 -4.67 16.13 -6.92
CA VAL A 151 -4.63 17.49 -6.41
C VAL A 151 -3.30 18.12 -6.77
N THR A 152 -3.32 19.26 -7.43
CA THR A 152 -2.15 20.00 -7.89
C THR A 152 -1.71 21.10 -6.93
N ALA A 153 -2.65 21.66 -6.16
CA ALA A 153 -2.36 22.65 -5.15
C ALA A 153 -3.43 22.66 -4.04
N VAL A 154 -3.02 23.07 -2.85
CA VAL A 154 -3.91 23.44 -1.75
C VAL A 154 -3.48 24.84 -1.29
N ARG A 155 -4.41 25.77 -1.21
CA ARG A 155 -4.16 27.14 -0.74
C ARG A 155 -5.07 27.46 0.44
N ALA A 156 -4.52 28.12 1.45
CA ALA A 156 -5.28 28.66 2.56
C ALA A 156 -5.99 29.96 2.09
N GLY A 157 -7.27 30.08 2.38
CA GLY A 157 -8.04 31.32 2.36
C GLY A 157 -8.11 31.93 3.77
N GLU A 158 -9.00 32.91 3.98
CA GLU A 158 -9.19 33.52 5.30
C GLU A 158 -9.83 32.54 6.29
N ASP A 159 -10.93 31.87 5.91
CA ASP A 159 -11.68 30.94 6.78
C ASP A 159 -11.75 29.50 6.22
N ASN A 160 -11.18 29.24 5.04
CA ASN A 160 -11.31 27.98 4.32
C ASN A 160 -10.02 27.63 3.54
N TYR A 161 -10.08 26.50 2.85
CA TYR A 161 -9.02 26.04 1.96
C TYR A 161 -9.58 25.82 0.55
N TYR A 162 -8.75 26.14 -0.44
CA TYR A 162 -9.03 25.87 -1.84
C TYR A 162 -8.16 24.70 -2.30
N VAL A 163 -8.80 23.63 -2.78
CA VAL A 163 -8.16 22.42 -3.32
C VAL A 163 -8.32 22.43 -4.83
N TYR A 164 -7.21 22.42 -5.55
CA TYR A 164 -7.17 22.49 -7.00
C TYR A 164 -6.81 21.13 -7.60
N THR A 165 -7.58 20.72 -8.61
CA THR A 165 -7.22 19.65 -9.53
C THR A 165 -7.04 20.24 -10.93
N GLN A 166 -6.95 19.40 -11.97
CA GLN A 166 -6.95 19.87 -13.34
C GLN A 166 -8.33 20.37 -13.81
N SER A 167 -9.40 19.80 -13.26
CA SER A 167 -10.76 20.04 -13.74
C SER A 167 -11.62 20.88 -12.80
N ILE A 168 -11.31 20.91 -11.51
CA ILE A 168 -12.13 21.58 -10.51
C ILE A 168 -11.33 22.39 -9.48
N GLU A 169 -11.96 23.42 -8.95
CA GLU A 169 -11.62 24.07 -7.70
C GLU A 169 -12.66 23.68 -6.65
N PHE A 170 -12.21 23.16 -5.52
CA PHE A 170 -13.05 22.69 -4.43
C PHE A 170 -12.74 23.49 -3.16
N THR A 171 -13.77 24.04 -2.52
CA THR A 171 -13.63 24.75 -1.25
C THR A 171 -13.91 23.82 -0.08
N ALA A 172 -13.00 23.76 0.89
CA ALA A 172 -13.12 22.94 2.10
C ALA A 172 -12.89 23.77 3.37
N ASP A 173 -13.62 23.43 4.44
CA ASP A 173 -13.38 24.02 5.77
C ASP A 173 -12.12 23.40 6.40
N LYS A 174 -11.80 22.15 6.08
CA LYS A 174 -10.61 21.41 6.55
C LYS A 174 -10.04 20.57 5.43
N VAL A 175 -8.69 20.39 5.45
CA VAL A 175 -7.97 19.53 4.52
C VAL A 175 -7.09 18.56 5.30
N ILE A 176 -7.16 17.28 4.95
CA ILE A 176 -6.28 16.21 5.45
C ILE A 176 -5.36 15.79 4.33
N LEU A 177 -4.05 15.92 4.54
CA LEU A 177 -3.04 15.51 3.57
C LEU A 177 -2.53 14.11 3.89
N ALA A 178 -2.93 13.11 3.09
CA ALA A 178 -2.51 11.72 3.17
C ALA A 178 -1.71 11.29 1.93
N LEU A 179 -0.75 12.13 1.52
CA LEU A 179 -0.06 12.12 0.22
C LEU A 179 0.74 10.83 -0.05
N GLY A 180 1.10 10.06 1.00
CA GLY A 180 1.96 8.89 0.84
C GLY A 180 3.40 9.26 0.47
N HIS A 181 4.02 8.40 -0.35
CA HIS A 181 5.37 8.65 -0.85
C HIS A 181 5.32 9.57 -2.06
N GLN A 182 6.08 10.65 -1.99
CA GLN A 182 6.30 11.56 -3.11
C GLN A 182 7.62 11.21 -3.82
N GLU A 183 7.72 11.59 -5.08
CA GLU A 183 8.99 11.53 -5.81
C GLU A 183 9.85 12.71 -5.38
N ASN A 184 11.08 12.42 -4.98
CA ASN A 184 12.06 13.44 -4.65
C ASN A 184 12.86 13.84 -5.90
N GLU A 185 13.46 15.02 -5.87
CA GLU A 185 14.50 15.37 -6.81
C GLU A 185 15.69 14.40 -6.68
N LEU A 186 16.37 14.16 -7.79
CA LEU A 186 17.55 13.30 -7.78
C LEU A 186 18.66 13.94 -6.93
N THR A 187 19.35 13.14 -6.17
CA THR A 187 20.60 13.56 -5.54
C THR A 187 21.67 13.81 -6.61
N SER A 188 22.74 14.54 -6.26
CA SER A 188 23.84 14.79 -7.21
C SER A 188 24.40 13.50 -7.82
N VAL A 189 24.56 12.46 -7.01
CA VAL A 189 25.06 11.14 -7.47
C VAL A 189 24.06 10.45 -8.40
N GLU A 190 22.76 10.54 -8.11
CA GLU A 190 21.71 9.97 -8.98
C GLU A 190 21.63 10.72 -10.30
N GLN A 191 21.79 12.04 -10.27
CA GLN A 191 21.84 12.87 -11.48
C GLN A 191 23.06 12.52 -12.34
N GLU A 192 24.25 12.41 -11.75
CA GLU A 192 25.47 11.98 -12.46
C GLU A 192 25.29 10.61 -13.12
N LEU A 193 24.67 9.65 -12.42
CA LEU A 193 24.38 8.32 -12.99
C LEU A 193 23.35 8.39 -14.12
N ALA A 194 22.34 9.24 -13.99
CA ALA A 194 21.34 9.44 -15.03
C ALA A 194 21.96 10.08 -16.30
N ASP A 195 22.79 11.08 -16.13
CA ASP A 195 23.49 11.76 -17.22
C ASP A 195 24.49 10.83 -17.92
N TYR A 196 25.26 10.07 -17.15
CA TYR A 196 26.14 9.04 -17.69
C TYR A 196 25.37 7.98 -18.50
N ALA A 197 24.28 7.47 -17.93
CA ALA A 197 23.45 6.49 -18.63
C ALA A 197 22.86 7.05 -19.93
N LYS A 198 22.46 8.30 -19.96
CA LYS A 198 21.97 8.98 -21.16
C LYS A 198 23.07 9.13 -22.24
N GLU A 199 24.26 9.54 -21.84
CA GLU A 199 25.42 9.71 -22.73
C GLU A 199 25.82 8.39 -23.39
N TYR A 200 25.88 7.31 -22.59
CA TYR A 200 26.32 5.99 -23.06
C TYR A 200 25.16 5.07 -23.49
N ARG A 201 23.92 5.58 -23.59
CA ARG A 201 22.71 4.82 -23.95
C ARG A 201 22.50 3.56 -23.09
N LEU A 202 22.78 3.68 -21.81
CA LEU A 202 22.57 2.63 -20.81
C LEU A 202 21.19 2.78 -20.16
N PHE A 203 20.70 1.67 -19.58
CA PHE A 203 19.52 1.71 -18.74
C PHE A 203 19.89 2.23 -17.33
N TYR A 204 19.18 3.24 -16.86
CA TYR A 204 19.22 3.70 -15.47
C TYR A 204 17.79 3.91 -14.96
N SER A 205 17.53 3.46 -13.75
CA SER A 205 16.29 3.76 -13.02
C SER A 205 16.64 4.37 -11.69
N SER A 206 16.24 5.61 -11.47
CA SER A 206 16.28 6.23 -10.14
C SER A 206 15.44 5.43 -9.13
N PRO A 207 15.67 5.60 -7.82
CA PRO A 207 14.88 4.95 -6.79
C PRO A 207 13.38 5.25 -6.94
N LYS A 208 12.58 4.21 -7.10
CA LYS A 208 11.11 4.30 -7.18
C LYS A 208 10.45 3.00 -6.77
N ASN A 209 9.13 3.02 -6.60
CA ASN A 209 8.36 1.81 -6.39
C ASN A 209 8.49 0.87 -7.60
N ALA A 210 8.70 -0.42 -7.35
CA ALA A 210 8.84 -1.41 -8.42
C ALA A 210 7.64 -1.44 -9.39
N ALA A 211 6.41 -1.24 -8.88
CA ALA A 211 5.21 -1.17 -9.73
C ALA A 211 5.26 -0.02 -10.76
N ASP A 212 5.97 1.07 -10.46
CA ASP A 212 6.15 2.20 -11.37
C ASP A 212 7.33 1.98 -12.34
N ALA A 213 8.22 1.06 -12.02
CA ALA A 213 9.38 0.70 -12.85
C ALA A 213 9.09 -0.42 -13.86
N LEU A 214 7.98 -1.15 -13.75
CA LEU A 214 7.72 -2.39 -14.51
C LEU A 214 7.88 -2.25 -16.03
N LEU A 215 7.35 -1.16 -16.62
CA LEU A 215 7.46 -0.92 -18.06
C LEU A 215 8.91 -0.70 -18.49
N ALA A 216 9.68 0.04 -17.70
CA ALA A 216 11.09 0.27 -17.98
C ALA A 216 11.90 -1.02 -17.79
N LEU A 217 11.64 -1.78 -16.73
CA LEU A 217 12.27 -3.07 -16.48
C LEU A 217 11.96 -4.09 -17.59
N ALA A 218 10.76 -4.06 -18.16
CA ALA A 218 10.38 -4.96 -19.26
C ALA A 218 11.26 -4.78 -20.51
N ASN A 219 11.81 -3.59 -20.73
CA ASN A 219 12.65 -3.27 -21.90
C ASN A 219 14.11 -3.75 -21.74
N ILE A 220 14.53 -4.23 -20.58
CA ILE A 220 15.89 -4.74 -20.39
C ILE A 220 16.04 -6.06 -21.17
N PRO A 221 17.01 -6.19 -22.10
CA PRO A 221 17.20 -7.42 -22.87
C PRO A 221 17.53 -8.63 -21.98
N ALA A 222 17.14 -9.83 -22.44
CA ALA A 222 17.57 -11.07 -21.81
C ALA A 222 19.10 -11.16 -21.81
N LYS A 223 19.65 -11.75 -20.71
CA LYS A 223 21.11 -11.94 -20.51
C LYS A 223 21.93 -10.63 -20.43
N GLN A 224 21.30 -9.46 -20.47
CA GLN A 224 21.95 -8.16 -20.21
C GLN A 224 22.37 -8.11 -18.73
N PRO A 225 23.61 -7.73 -18.38
CA PRO A 225 23.98 -7.47 -16.99
C PRO A 225 23.19 -6.28 -16.41
N VAL A 226 22.59 -6.47 -15.23
CA VAL A 226 21.84 -5.45 -14.48
C VAL A 226 22.34 -5.40 -13.05
N VAL A 227 22.70 -4.22 -12.59
CA VAL A 227 23.13 -3.99 -11.21
C VAL A 227 21.94 -3.48 -10.39
N LEU A 228 21.61 -4.21 -9.30
CA LEU A 228 20.67 -3.77 -8.28
C LEU A 228 21.46 -3.26 -7.07
N LYS A 229 21.44 -1.93 -6.86
CA LYS A 229 22.12 -1.29 -5.74
C LYS A 229 21.18 -1.23 -4.54
N GLY A 230 21.47 -2.03 -3.51
CA GLY A 230 20.67 -2.16 -2.29
C GLY A 230 19.99 -3.52 -2.19
N LEU A 231 19.96 -4.11 -0.98
CA LEU A 231 19.37 -5.42 -0.68
C LEU A 231 18.29 -5.31 0.39
N GLY A 232 17.57 -4.17 0.42
CA GLY A 232 16.40 -3.92 1.28
C GLY A 232 15.11 -4.56 0.74
N LEU A 233 13.97 -4.12 1.27
CA LEU A 233 12.67 -4.71 0.87
C LEU A 233 12.35 -4.50 -0.62
N ALA A 234 12.64 -3.33 -1.17
CA ALA A 234 12.41 -3.04 -2.59
C ALA A 234 13.24 -3.95 -3.53
N PHE A 235 14.39 -4.44 -3.07
CA PHE A 235 15.20 -5.41 -3.83
C PHE A 235 14.38 -6.65 -4.24
N PHE A 236 13.58 -7.19 -3.34
CA PHE A 236 12.76 -8.37 -3.62
C PHE A 236 11.67 -8.10 -4.65
N ASP A 237 11.12 -6.90 -4.67
CA ASP A 237 10.14 -6.49 -5.69
C ASP A 237 10.80 -6.45 -7.08
N TYR A 238 11.97 -5.82 -7.19
CA TYR A 238 12.75 -5.76 -8.44
C TYR A 238 13.24 -7.15 -8.88
N LEU A 239 13.71 -7.96 -7.93
CA LEU A 239 14.10 -9.34 -8.21
C LEU A 239 12.91 -10.13 -8.76
N SER A 240 11.74 -10.03 -8.14
CA SER A 240 10.51 -10.70 -8.60
C SER A 240 10.09 -10.23 -9.99
N ALA A 241 10.18 -8.93 -10.27
CA ALA A 241 9.88 -8.38 -11.59
C ALA A 241 10.84 -8.90 -12.68
N LEU A 242 12.13 -9.06 -12.35
CA LEU A 242 13.16 -9.53 -13.28
C LEU A 242 13.27 -11.06 -13.40
N THR A 243 12.57 -11.80 -12.55
CA THR A 243 12.53 -13.28 -12.53
C THR A 243 11.13 -13.80 -12.83
N ILE A 244 10.22 -13.82 -11.87
CA ILE A 244 8.83 -14.27 -12.03
C ILE A 244 8.12 -13.44 -13.11
N GLY A 245 8.30 -12.13 -13.10
CA GLY A 245 7.74 -11.21 -14.10
C GLY A 245 8.27 -11.47 -15.52
N ARG A 246 9.38 -12.19 -15.66
CA ARG A 246 9.94 -12.66 -16.92
C ARG A 246 9.54 -14.11 -17.27
N GLY A 247 8.69 -14.74 -16.44
CA GLY A 247 8.18 -16.09 -16.63
C GLY A 247 9.02 -17.19 -16.02
N GLY A 248 10.00 -16.85 -15.19
CA GLY A 248 10.70 -17.85 -14.36
C GLY A 248 9.78 -18.36 -13.25
N VAL A 249 10.03 -19.57 -12.79
CA VAL A 249 9.16 -20.28 -11.83
C VAL A 249 9.95 -20.74 -10.62
N PHE A 250 9.41 -20.49 -9.43
CA PHE A 250 9.91 -21.10 -8.20
C PHE A 250 9.09 -22.34 -7.86
N SER A 251 9.77 -23.47 -7.68
CA SER A 251 9.19 -24.75 -7.27
C SER A 251 9.84 -25.28 -5.98
N ARG A 252 9.10 -26.07 -5.20
CA ARG A 252 9.67 -26.79 -4.05
C ARG A 252 10.01 -28.23 -4.45
N GLN A 253 11.29 -28.57 -4.36
CA GLN A 253 11.80 -29.90 -4.63
C GLN A 253 12.56 -30.39 -3.39
N ASN A 254 12.11 -31.51 -2.81
CA ASN A 254 12.71 -32.09 -1.59
C ASN A 254 12.85 -31.06 -0.44
N GLY A 255 11.82 -30.24 -0.22
CA GLY A 255 11.79 -29.21 0.84
C GLY A 255 12.61 -27.95 0.53
N ARG A 256 13.38 -27.90 -0.57
CA ARG A 256 14.16 -26.74 -0.97
C ARG A 256 13.49 -25.97 -2.10
N LEU A 257 13.58 -24.64 -2.02
CA LEU A 257 13.12 -23.79 -3.10
C LEU A 257 14.13 -23.82 -4.26
N ARG A 258 13.64 -24.12 -5.46
CA ARG A 258 14.41 -24.08 -6.70
C ARG A 258 13.80 -23.08 -7.65
N TYR A 259 14.67 -22.42 -8.40
CA TYR A 259 14.27 -21.48 -9.45
C TYR A 259 14.58 -22.09 -10.82
N GLU A 260 13.58 -22.09 -11.68
CA GLU A 260 13.69 -22.52 -13.08
C GLU A 260 13.58 -21.28 -13.97
N THR A 261 14.63 -21.03 -14.75
CA THR A 261 14.71 -19.83 -15.57
C THR A 261 13.84 -19.97 -16.82
N SER A 262 13.23 -18.87 -17.26
CA SER A 262 12.51 -18.81 -18.53
C SER A 262 13.45 -18.57 -19.74
N GLY A 263 14.71 -18.20 -19.47
CA GLY A 263 15.67 -17.74 -20.48
C GLY A 263 15.49 -16.28 -20.91
N ARG A 264 14.52 -15.55 -20.33
CA ARG A 264 14.25 -14.13 -20.60
C ARG A 264 14.77 -13.19 -19.51
N GLU A 265 15.38 -13.74 -18.47
CA GLU A 265 15.94 -12.95 -17.37
C GLU A 265 17.23 -12.24 -17.79
N PRO A 266 17.50 -11.04 -17.25
CA PRO A 266 18.82 -10.45 -17.30
C PRO A 266 19.79 -11.18 -16.36
N ILE A 267 21.09 -10.91 -16.48
CA ILE A 267 22.09 -11.34 -15.50
C ILE A 267 22.03 -10.36 -14.31
N ILE A 268 21.52 -10.80 -13.17
CA ILE A 268 21.30 -9.94 -12.02
C ILE A 268 22.56 -9.94 -11.14
N ILE A 269 23.14 -8.76 -10.93
CA ILE A 269 24.23 -8.50 -10.01
C ILE A 269 23.68 -7.58 -8.90
N ALA A 270 23.70 -8.04 -7.66
CA ALA A 270 23.11 -7.29 -6.56
C ALA A 270 24.10 -7.12 -5.41
N GLY A 271 24.07 -5.93 -4.79
CA GLY A 271 24.97 -5.64 -3.67
C GLY A 271 24.48 -4.52 -2.77
N SER A 272 25.00 -4.49 -1.56
CA SER A 272 24.79 -3.42 -0.58
C SER A 272 25.99 -3.30 0.36
N GLY A 273 26.04 -2.25 1.14
CA GLY A 273 27.09 -2.06 2.16
C GLY A 273 27.11 -3.17 3.22
N ARG A 274 25.97 -3.85 3.48
CA ARG A 274 25.90 -5.01 4.39
C ARG A 274 26.32 -6.33 3.74
N GLY A 275 26.31 -6.41 2.42
CA GLY A 275 26.68 -7.62 1.66
C GLY A 275 25.64 -8.75 1.63
N PHE A 276 24.51 -8.63 2.33
CA PHE A 276 23.42 -9.62 2.38
C PHE A 276 22.04 -8.97 2.43
N PRO A 277 21.00 -9.66 1.93
CA PRO A 277 19.64 -9.15 1.94
C PRO A 277 19.00 -9.21 3.34
N SER A 278 17.89 -8.51 3.50
CA SER A 278 17.08 -8.61 4.72
C SER A 278 16.59 -10.04 4.93
N HIS A 279 16.66 -10.51 6.18
CA HIS A 279 16.13 -11.83 6.54
C HIS A 279 14.60 -11.88 6.45
N PRO A 280 14.03 -13.06 6.12
CA PRO A 280 12.58 -13.25 6.21
C PRO A 280 12.12 -13.09 7.66
N ARG A 281 10.88 -12.65 7.84
CA ARG A 281 10.25 -12.65 9.16
C ARG A 281 10.03 -14.10 9.63
N GLY A 282 10.15 -14.32 10.94
CA GLY A 282 9.68 -15.55 11.56
C GLY A 282 8.16 -15.70 11.42
N ILE A 283 7.67 -16.93 11.63
CA ILE A 283 6.23 -17.22 11.67
C ILE A 283 5.62 -16.39 12.81
N ASN A 284 4.59 -15.62 12.50
CA ASN A 284 3.87 -14.87 13.51
C ASN A 284 3.01 -15.82 14.36
N GLN A 285 3.21 -15.77 15.68
CA GLN A 285 2.44 -16.57 16.64
C GLN A 285 1.43 -15.73 17.43
N LYS A 286 1.40 -14.41 17.16
CA LYS A 286 0.43 -13.51 17.81
C LYS A 286 -0.86 -13.47 16.99
N GLY A 287 -1.99 -13.47 17.70
CA GLY A 287 -3.27 -13.08 17.14
C GLY A 287 -3.33 -11.58 16.80
N TYR A 288 -4.37 -11.19 16.10
CA TYR A 288 -4.68 -9.78 15.89
C TYR A 288 -5.04 -9.15 17.26
N GLY A 289 -4.52 -7.95 17.50
CA GLY A 289 -4.74 -7.26 18.79
C GLY A 289 -3.87 -7.74 19.96
N GLU A 290 -3.16 -8.86 19.82
CA GLU A 290 -2.24 -9.32 20.84
C GLU A 290 -0.95 -8.51 20.83
N ALA A 291 -0.67 -7.80 21.93
CA ALA A 291 0.57 -7.07 22.15
C ALA A 291 1.47 -7.80 23.14
N TYR A 292 2.78 -7.82 22.87
CA TYR A 292 3.75 -8.25 23.87
C TYR A 292 3.71 -7.29 25.06
N GLN A 293 3.53 -7.84 26.26
CA GLN A 293 3.62 -7.08 27.51
C GLN A 293 5.06 -7.15 28.03
N PRO A 294 5.80 -6.04 28.07
CA PRO A 294 7.17 -6.03 28.59
C PRO A 294 7.18 -6.42 30.08
N VAL A 295 8.06 -7.34 30.46
CA VAL A 295 8.18 -7.79 31.84
C VAL A 295 9.02 -6.79 32.67
N PHE A 296 10.04 -6.18 32.07
CA PHE A 296 10.96 -5.27 32.75
C PHE A 296 10.71 -3.81 32.42
N LEU A 297 10.58 -3.48 31.13
CA LEU A 297 10.37 -2.11 30.67
C LEU A 297 8.87 -1.81 30.57
N THR A 298 8.19 -1.82 31.71
CA THR A 298 6.75 -1.54 31.81
C THR A 298 6.48 -0.04 31.74
N GLU A 299 5.25 0.35 31.39
CA GLU A 299 4.82 1.77 31.39
C GLU A 299 4.99 2.40 32.80
N THR A 300 4.70 1.63 33.86
CA THR A 300 4.87 2.05 35.25
C THR A 300 6.34 2.38 35.52
N TYR A 301 7.26 1.48 35.14
CA TYR A 301 8.70 1.71 35.33
C TYR A 301 9.17 2.93 34.54
N LEU A 302 8.73 3.10 33.31
CA LEU A 302 9.07 4.27 32.49
C LEU A 302 8.53 5.57 33.11
N ALA A 303 7.34 5.54 33.68
CA ALA A 303 6.76 6.71 34.36
C ALA A 303 7.54 7.07 35.64
N GLU A 304 8.06 6.09 36.37
CA GLU A 304 8.93 6.30 37.54
C GLU A 304 10.28 6.90 37.14
N CYS A 305 10.88 6.42 36.05
CA CYS A 305 12.16 6.95 35.55
C CYS A 305 12.06 8.38 34.98
N ARG A 306 10.87 8.87 34.66
CA ARG A 306 10.62 10.23 34.14
C ARG A 306 10.39 11.27 35.25
N LYS A 307 10.21 10.85 36.48
CA LYS A 307 10.12 11.72 37.67
C LYS A 307 11.50 12.12 38.19
#